data_b88c0bc849e46da224605e28e6634ee5
#
_entry.id   b88c0bc849e46da224605e28e6634ee5
#
_cell.length_a   1.000
_cell.length_b   1.000
_cell.length_c   1.000
_cell.angle_alpha   90.00
_cell.angle_beta   90.00
_cell.angle_gamma   90.00
#
_symmetry.space_group_name_H-M   'P 1'
#
loop_
_entity.id
_entity.type
_entity.pdbx_description
1 polymer ?
#
loop_
_entity_poly.entity_id
_entity_poly.type
_entity_poly.pdbx_seq_one_letter_code
_entity_poly.pdbx_strand_id
1 'polypeptide(L)'
;GVFMAYTIYSSSTQGGGNETPDNLSGSKKATPVWLAAIMILGGLCGLVFGGDMFVNSASAIASSLGVSDAVIAVTIVAGGTSMPELASCLVAAYKKNTDQALGNVIGSNVSNIFLILGGSATIHPLVMNGTKPLDFITLMLSSILVFLFAFTFKKKQIDRIEGALLVCLYIAFVTLTIRGL
;
A
#
# COMPACT_ATOMS: atom_id res chain seq x y z
N GLY A 1 -5.73 -12.75 -1.18
CA GLY A 1 -5.90 -14.21 -1.13
C GLY A 1 -4.63 -14.95 -0.72
N VAL A 2 -3.64 -15.05 -1.58
CA VAL A 2 -2.41 -15.85 -1.34
C VAL A 2 -1.55 -15.27 -0.20
N PHE A 3 -1.48 -13.96 -0.08
CA PHE A 3 -0.71 -13.30 0.99
C PHE A 3 -1.36 -13.48 2.38
N MET A 4 -2.69 -13.47 2.46
CA MET A 4 -3.40 -13.80 3.71
C MET A 4 -3.19 -15.27 4.11
N ALA A 5 -3.20 -16.19 3.15
CA ALA A 5 -2.90 -17.59 3.39
C ALA A 5 -1.45 -17.79 3.88
N TYR A 6 -0.49 -17.05 3.30
CA TYR A 6 0.91 -17.08 3.71
C TYR A 6 1.11 -16.50 5.13
N THR A 7 0.45 -15.40 5.48
CA THR A 7 0.53 -14.83 6.84
C THR A 7 -0.11 -15.73 7.89
N ILE A 8 -1.22 -16.38 7.57
CA ILE A 8 -1.86 -17.36 8.47
C ILE A 8 -0.96 -18.60 8.62
N TYR A 9 -0.39 -19.10 7.52
CA TYR A 9 0.54 -20.24 7.54
C TYR A 9 1.84 -19.88 8.30
N SER A 10 2.41 -18.70 8.08
CA SER A 10 3.63 -18.25 8.76
C SER A 10 3.42 -18.06 10.27
N SER A 11 2.27 -17.52 10.70
CA SER A 11 1.97 -17.39 12.13
C SER A 11 1.68 -18.74 12.80
N SER A 12 1.21 -19.72 12.03
CA SER A 12 0.98 -21.09 12.52
C SER A 12 2.27 -21.91 12.67
N THR A 13 3.30 -21.62 11.85
CA THR A 13 4.58 -22.35 11.88
C THR A 13 5.62 -21.74 12.83
N GLN A 14 5.46 -20.49 13.26
CA GLN A 14 6.34 -19.87 14.26
C GLN A 14 5.99 -20.21 15.72
N GLY A 15 5.04 -21.08 15.95
CA GLY A 15 4.69 -21.58 17.29
C GLY A 15 5.65 -22.59 17.91
N GLY A 16 6.86 -22.77 17.38
CA GLY A 16 7.81 -23.81 17.82
C GLY A 16 9.23 -23.32 18.12
N GLY A 17 9.43 -22.09 18.59
CA GLY A 17 10.74 -21.60 19.04
C GLY A 17 10.70 -21.26 20.53
N ASN A 18 11.50 -21.98 21.33
CA ASN A 18 11.68 -21.82 22.78
C ASN A 18 11.92 -20.35 23.17
N GLU A 19 10.90 -19.67 23.65
CA GLU A 19 11.06 -18.50 24.50
C GLU A 19 10.66 -18.89 25.93
N THR A 20 11.61 -18.76 26.83
CA THR A 20 11.49 -18.96 28.27
C THR A 20 10.31 -18.15 28.83
N PRO A 21 9.51 -18.76 29.74
CA PRO A 21 8.37 -18.09 30.33
C PRO A 21 8.83 -17.17 31.46
N ASP A 22 9.08 -15.90 31.17
CA ASP A 22 9.15 -14.91 32.24
C ASP A 22 8.43 -13.61 31.84
N ASN A 23 7.35 -13.35 32.61
CA ASN A 23 6.69 -12.06 32.79
C ASN A 23 5.94 -11.40 31.60
N LEU A 24 4.81 -11.99 31.20
CA LEU A 24 3.68 -11.23 30.69
C LEU A 24 2.35 -11.82 31.20
N SER A 25 2.09 -11.68 32.49
CA SER A 25 0.73 -11.82 33.03
C SER A 25 -0.13 -10.63 32.65
N GLY A 26 -0.61 -10.69 31.44
CA GLY A 26 -1.73 -9.95 30.90
C GLY A 26 -2.46 -10.89 29.97
N SER A 27 -3.38 -11.70 30.52
CA SER A 27 -4.28 -12.57 29.75
C SER A 27 -5.05 -11.71 28.72
N LYS A 28 -4.46 -11.50 27.54
CA LYS A 28 -5.24 -11.06 26.37
C LYS A 28 -6.11 -12.24 26.01
N LYS A 29 -7.39 -12.20 26.42
CA LYS A 29 -8.40 -13.15 25.93
C LYS A 29 -8.28 -13.21 24.43
N ALA A 30 -7.94 -14.40 23.90
CA ALA A 30 -7.85 -14.61 22.47
C ALA A 30 -9.19 -14.20 21.84
N THR A 31 -9.14 -13.24 20.95
CA THR A 31 -10.35 -12.76 20.25
C THR A 31 -10.92 -13.94 19.46
N PRO A 32 -12.19 -14.32 19.62
CA PRO A 32 -12.76 -15.42 18.87
C PRO A 32 -12.67 -15.16 17.36
N VAL A 33 -12.36 -16.20 16.61
CA VAL A 33 -12.07 -16.11 15.17
C VAL A 33 -13.19 -15.40 14.39
N TRP A 34 -14.46 -15.65 14.74
CA TRP A 34 -15.60 -15.00 14.11
C TRP A 34 -15.63 -13.48 14.35
N LEU A 35 -15.25 -13.03 15.54
CA LEU A 35 -15.18 -11.60 15.86
C LEU A 35 -14.01 -10.94 15.10
N ALA A 36 -12.86 -11.62 15.02
CA ALA A 36 -11.74 -11.15 14.20
C ALA A 36 -12.14 -11.05 12.72
N ALA A 37 -12.88 -12.01 12.19
CA ALA A 37 -13.39 -11.97 10.81
C ALA A 37 -14.33 -10.78 10.58
N ILE A 38 -15.28 -10.54 11.50
CA ILE A 38 -16.19 -9.38 11.42
C ILE A 38 -15.41 -8.06 11.48
N MET A 39 -14.42 -7.95 12.35
CA MET A 39 -13.59 -6.74 12.45
C MET A 39 -12.77 -6.50 11.17
N ILE A 40 -12.22 -7.55 10.57
CA ILE A 40 -11.48 -7.47 9.29
C ILE A 40 -12.41 -7.05 8.16
N LEU A 41 -13.55 -7.71 8.01
CA LEU A 41 -14.52 -7.40 6.94
C LEU A 41 -15.11 -5.99 7.13
N GLY A 42 -15.50 -5.64 8.34
CA GLY A 42 -16.02 -4.31 8.65
C GLY A 42 -15.00 -3.20 8.43
N GLY A 43 -13.74 -3.43 8.83
CA GLY A 43 -12.65 -2.51 8.56
C GLY A 43 -12.35 -2.35 7.07
N LEU A 44 -12.33 -3.45 6.32
CA LEU A 44 -12.13 -3.43 4.87
C LEU A 44 -13.26 -2.68 4.16
N CYS A 45 -14.52 -2.99 4.49
CA CYS A 45 -15.67 -2.26 3.96
C CYS A 45 -15.58 -0.77 4.29
N GLY A 46 -15.26 -0.42 5.54
CA GLY A 46 -15.10 0.97 5.95
C GLY A 46 -14.02 1.71 5.17
N LEU A 47 -12.89 1.06 4.90
CA LEU A 47 -11.81 1.65 4.10
C LEU A 47 -12.20 1.84 2.64
N VAL A 48 -12.89 0.86 2.03
CA VAL A 48 -13.34 0.96 0.63
C VAL A 48 -14.38 2.05 0.49
N PHE A 49 -15.47 2.00 1.27
CA PHE A 49 -16.51 3.02 1.20
C PHE A 49 -16.01 4.42 1.58
N GLY A 50 -15.15 4.52 2.60
CA GLY A 50 -14.55 5.80 3.01
C GLY A 50 -13.62 6.35 1.94
N GLY A 51 -12.84 5.50 1.28
CA GLY A 51 -12.00 5.86 0.15
C GLY A 51 -12.80 6.38 -1.04
N ASP A 52 -13.87 5.67 -1.44
CA ASP A 52 -14.76 6.09 -2.53
C ASP A 52 -15.44 7.43 -2.22
N MET A 53 -15.98 7.60 -1.03
CA MET A 53 -16.58 8.86 -0.61
C MET A 53 -15.56 10.01 -0.63
N PHE A 54 -14.36 9.77 -0.16
CA PHE A 54 -13.27 10.76 -0.19
C PHE A 54 -12.93 11.15 -1.63
N VAL A 55 -12.68 10.18 -2.50
CA VAL A 55 -12.32 10.41 -3.90
C VAL A 55 -13.41 11.20 -4.62
N ASN A 56 -14.67 10.77 -4.50
CA ASN A 56 -15.80 11.43 -5.18
C ASN A 56 -15.99 12.87 -4.69
N SER A 57 -15.95 13.09 -3.38
CA SER A 57 -16.13 14.43 -2.80
C SER A 57 -14.96 15.36 -3.14
N ALA A 58 -13.72 14.88 -2.99
CA ALA A 58 -12.53 15.67 -3.28
C ALA A 58 -12.42 15.99 -4.78
N SER A 59 -12.77 15.05 -5.67
CA SER A 59 -12.81 15.25 -7.11
C SER A 59 -13.86 16.28 -7.53
N ALA A 60 -15.06 16.22 -6.93
CA ALA A 60 -16.11 17.21 -7.20
C ALA A 60 -15.69 18.61 -6.77
N ILE A 61 -15.06 18.77 -5.61
CA ILE A 61 -14.54 20.06 -5.15
C ILE A 61 -13.45 20.55 -6.08
N ALA A 62 -12.46 19.71 -6.42
CA ALA A 62 -11.36 20.08 -7.29
C ALA A 62 -11.84 20.50 -8.69
N SER A 63 -12.79 19.76 -9.26
CA SER A 63 -13.43 20.09 -10.55
C SER A 63 -14.17 21.44 -10.49
N SER A 64 -14.89 21.71 -9.39
CA SER A 64 -15.57 23.01 -9.20
C SER A 64 -14.59 24.20 -9.08
N LEU A 65 -13.34 23.94 -8.65
CA LEU A 65 -12.26 24.90 -8.61
C LEU A 65 -11.48 25.02 -9.93
N GLY A 66 -11.91 24.35 -10.99
CA GLY A 66 -11.29 24.40 -12.31
C GLY A 66 -10.03 23.55 -12.47
N VAL A 67 -9.78 22.60 -11.55
CA VAL A 67 -8.67 21.63 -11.69
C VAL A 67 -9.00 20.66 -12.81
N SER A 68 -8.05 20.40 -13.70
CA SER A 68 -8.25 19.47 -14.83
C SER A 68 -8.43 18.03 -14.37
N ASP A 69 -9.24 17.27 -15.12
CA ASP A 69 -9.51 15.86 -14.85
C ASP A 69 -8.23 15.00 -14.78
N ALA A 70 -7.23 15.33 -15.60
CA ALA A 70 -5.94 14.64 -15.58
C ALA A 70 -5.21 14.81 -14.24
N VAL A 71 -5.21 16.01 -13.67
CA VAL A 71 -4.61 16.30 -12.35
C VAL A 71 -5.40 15.62 -11.25
N ILE A 72 -6.72 15.66 -11.32
CA ILE A 72 -7.60 14.97 -10.36
C ILE A 72 -7.30 13.46 -10.37
N ALA A 73 -7.21 12.86 -11.56
CA ALA A 73 -6.93 11.42 -11.70
C ALA A 73 -5.59 11.02 -11.09
N VAL A 74 -4.51 11.76 -11.39
CA VAL A 74 -3.14 11.42 -10.92
C VAL A 74 -2.94 11.71 -9.44
N THR A 75 -3.68 12.64 -8.85
CA THR A 75 -3.51 13.04 -7.45
C THR A 75 -4.60 12.43 -6.54
N ILE A 76 -5.83 12.85 -6.73
CA ILE A 76 -6.94 12.51 -5.82
C ILE A 76 -7.37 11.05 -6.00
N VAL A 77 -7.61 10.63 -7.26
CA VAL A 77 -8.07 9.25 -7.52
C VAL A 77 -6.96 8.25 -7.21
N ALA A 78 -5.74 8.48 -7.69
CA ALA A 78 -4.61 7.60 -7.41
C ALA A 78 -4.28 7.53 -5.91
N GLY A 79 -4.30 8.66 -5.21
CA GLY A 79 -4.11 8.71 -3.75
C GLY A 79 -5.24 8.00 -3.00
N GLY A 80 -6.50 8.21 -3.42
CA GLY A 80 -7.67 7.62 -2.78
C GLY A 80 -7.74 6.10 -2.92
N THR A 81 -7.39 5.56 -4.08
CA THR A 81 -7.32 4.09 -4.28
C THR A 81 -6.25 3.42 -3.42
N SER A 82 -5.21 4.16 -3.04
CA SER A 82 -4.13 3.68 -2.15
C SER A 82 -4.37 3.96 -0.66
N MET A 83 -5.53 4.53 -0.28
CA MET A 83 -5.88 4.80 1.12
C MET A 83 -5.88 3.53 2.00
N PRO A 84 -6.42 2.37 1.58
CA PRO A 84 -6.38 1.15 2.38
C PRO A 84 -4.95 0.68 2.68
N GLU A 85 -4.05 0.75 1.69
CA GLU A 85 -2.64 0.41 1.84
C GLU A 85 -1.93 1.39 2.78
N LEU A 86 -2.20 2.68 2.61
CA LEU A 86 -1.63 3.73 3.46
C LEU A 86 -2.07 3.55 4.92
N ALA A 87 -3.36 3.31 5.17
CA ALA A 87 -3.88 3.07 6.52
C ALA A 87 -3.22 1.84 7.17
N SER A 88 -3.10 0.75 6.42
CA SER A 88 -2.43 -0.48 6.89
C SER A 88 -0.96 -0.25 7.22
N CYS A 89 -0.23 0.48 6.37
CA CYS A 89 1.17 0.82 6.59
C CYS A 89 1.36 1.75 7.79
N LEU A 90 0.49 2.75 7.96
CA LEU A 90 0.55 3.67 9.12
C LEU A 90 0.32 2.94 10.43
N VAL A 91 -0.66 2.04 10.48
CA VAL A 91 -0.92 1.20 11.68
C VAL A 91 0.27 0.28 11.96
N ALA A 92 0.84 -0.36 10.94
CA ALA A 92 2.02 -1.21 11.09
C ALA A 92 3.24 -0.41 11.58
N ALA A 93 3.48 0.77 11.02
CA ALA A 93 4.55 1.67 11.43
C ALA A 93 4.36 2.16 12.88
N TYR A 94 3.14 2.53 13.26
CA TYR A 94 2.81 2.91 14.64
C TYR A 94 3.08 1.78 15.63
N LYS A 95 2.75 0.55 15.25
CA LYS A 95 3.03 -0.67 16.04
C LYS A 95 4.49 -1.14 15.94
N LYS A 96 5.36 -0.40 15.23
CA LYS A 96 6.78 -0.76 14.97
C LYS A 96 6.93 -2.12 14.29
N ASN A 97 5.94 -2.55 13.54
CA ASN A 97 5.96 -3.79 12.76
C ASN A 97 6.40 -3.48 11.32
N THR A 98 7.70 -3.39 11.14
CA THR A 98 8.33 -3.03 9.85
C THR A 98 8.07 -4.10 8.79
N ASP A 99 8.11 -5.38 9.16
CA ASP A 99 7.89 -6.49 8.23
C ASP A 99 6.48 -6.44 7.63
N GLN A 100 5.49 -6.12 8.45
CA GLN A 100 4.11 -5.94 7.98
C GLN A 100 3.97 -4.73 7.05
N ALA A 101 4.63 -3.60 7.37
CA ALA A 101 4.59 -2.41 6.52
C ALA A 101 5.24 -2.66 5.17
N LEU A 102 6.46 -3.21 5.13
CA LEU A 102 7.17 -3.56 3.91
C LEU A 102 6.44 -4.64 3.11
N GLY A 103 5.96 -5.68 3.78
CA GLY A 103 5.19 -6.74 3.15
C GLY A 103 3.91 -6.24 2.49
N ASN A 104 3.22 -5.26 3.09
CA ASN A 104 2.04 -4.64 2.49
C ASN A 104 2.39 -3.84 1.22
N VAL A 105 3.45 -3.01 1.26
CA VAL A 105 3.89 -2.22 0.10
C VAL A 105 4.33 -3.12 -1.05
N ILE A 106 5.19 -4.10 -0.80
CA ILE A 106 5.69 -5.01 -1.83
C ILE A 106 4.55 -5.90 -2.35
N GLY A 107 3.72 -6.43 -1.45
CA GLY A 107 2.61 -7.32 -1.79
C GLY A 107 1.54 -6.65 -2.63
N SER A 108 1.17 -5.40 -2.33
CA SER A 108 0.22 -4.64 -3.13
C SER A 108 0.77 -4.32 -4.53
N ASN A 109 2.03 -3.94 -4.66
CA ASN A 109 2.66 -3.73 -5.97
C ASN A 109 2.66 -5.01 -6.82
N VAL A 110 3.06 -6.14 -6.24
CA VAL A 110 3.05 -7.44 -6.92
C VAL A 110 1.62 -7.83 -7.34
N SER A 111 0.65 -7.67 -6.44
CA SER A 111 -0.76 -7.96 -6.74
C SER A 111 -1.31 -7.05 -7.83
N ASN A 112 -1.00 -5.77 -7.81
CA ASN A 112 -1.46 -4.81 -8.82
C ASN A 112 -0.89 -5.14 -10.21
N ILE A 113 0.38 -5.53 -10.30
CA ILE A 113 1.02 -5.87 -11.58
C ILE A 113 0.52 -7.24 -12.09
N PHE A 114 0.63 -8.29 -11.28
CA PHE A 114 0.36 -9.65 -11.77
C PHE A 114 -1.12 -10.00 -11.78
N LEU A 115 -1.88 -9.65 -10.74
CA LEU A 115 -3.28 -10.02 -10.64
C LEU A 115 -4.18 -9.02 -11.36
N ILE A 116 -4.03 -7.73 -11.10
CA ILE A 116 -4.93 -6.72 -11.66
C ILE A 116 -4.56 -6.44 -13.11
N LEU A 117 -3.34 -5.99 -13.39
CA LEU A 117 -2.92 -5.66 -14.74
C LEU A 117 -2.85 -6.91 -15.63
N GLY A 118 -2.21 -7.98 -15.15
CA GLY A 118 -2.12 -9.25 -15.89
C GLY A 118 -3.47 -9.92 -16.10
N GLY A 119 -4.33 -9.96 -15.07
CA GLY A 119 -5.68 -10.48 -15.15
C GLY A 119 -6.56 -9.69 -16.11
N SER A 120 -6.51 -8.36 -16.05
CA SER A 120 -7.24 -7.49 -16.99
C SER A 120 -6.79 -7.70 -18.43
N ALA A 121 -5.48 -7.83 -18.66
CA ALA A 121 -4.91 -8.06 -19.99
C ALA A 121 -5.32 -9.40 -20.61
N THR A 122 -5.60 -10.42 -19.80
CA THR A 122 -6.10 -11.72 -20.30
C THR A 122 -7.57 -11.67 -20.71
N ILE A 123 -8.35 -10.77 -20.12
CA ILE A 123 -9.78 -10.59 -20.46
C ILE A 123 -9.94 -9.67 -21.67
N HIS A 124 -9.20 -8.57 -21.69
CA HIS A 124 -9.26 -7.59 -22.76
C HIS A 124 -7.88 -6.97 -23.00
N PRO A 125 -7.44 -6.81 -24.28
CA PRO A 125 -6.18 -6.17 -24.59
C PRO A 125 -6.11 -4.75 -24.00
N LEU A 126 -5.04 -4.46 -23.26
CA LEU A 126 -4.83 -3.17 -22.65
C LEU A 126 -4.13 -2.25 -23.65
N VAL A 127 -4.74 -1.10 -23.92
CA VAL A 127 -4.15 -0.07 -24.77
C VAL A 127 -3.50 0.98 -23.88
N MET A 128 -2.21 1.22 -24.08
CA MET A 128 -1.45 2.21 -23.30
C MET A 128 -1.65 3.65 -23.83
N ASN A 129 -2.91 4.08 -23.95
CA ASN A 129 -3.22 5.44 -24.34
C ASN A 129 -3.07 6.38 -23.15
N GLY A 130 -2.22 7.40 -23.29
CA GLY A 130 -2.02 8.45 -22.29
C GLY A 130 -0.92 8.17 -21.26
N THR A 131 -0.30 6.99 -21.27
CA THR A 131 0.87 6.70 -20.42
C THR A 131 2.13 7.35 -21.03
N LYS A 132 2.86 8.06 -20.21
CA LYS A 132 4.12 8.72 -20.60
C LYS A 132 5.33 7.87 -20.24
N PRO A 133 6.46 7.99 -20.95
CA PRO A 133 7.71 7.36 -20.53
C PRO A 133 8.12 7.70 -19.09
N LEU A 134 7.78 8.91 -18.64
CA LEU A 134 8.02 9.35 -17.27
C LEU A 134 7.36 8.44 -16.22
N ASP A 135 6.15 7.94 -16.49
CA ASP A 135 5.40 7.08 -15.58
C ASP A 135 6.16 5.76 -15.36
N PHE A 136 6.65 5.15 -16.45
CA PHE A 136 7.43 3.90 -16.38
C PHE A 136 8.79 4.11 -15.71
N ILE A 137 9.49 5.19 -16.04
CA ILE A 137 10.79 5.50 -15.44
C ILE A 137 10.62 5.69 -13.93
N THR A 138 9.60 6.44 -13.50
CA THR A 138 9.35 6.69 -12.08
C THR A 138 8.95 5.41 -11.35
N LEU A 139 8.11 4.57 -11.96
CA LEU A 139 7.72 3.28 -11.41
C LEU A 139 8.92 2.36 -11.22
N MET A 140 9.78 2.23 -12.24
CA MET A 140 10.99 1.40 -12.16
C MET A 140 11.98 1.96 -11.13
N LEU A 141 12.21 3.27 -11.15
CA LEU A 141 13.15 3.92 -10.23
C LEU A 141 12.68 3.76 -8.77
N SER A 142 11.40 4.02 -8.48
CA SER A 142 10.86 3.86 -7.13
C SER A 142 10.92 2.42 -6.66
N SER A 143 10.62 1.44 -7.52
CA SER A 143 10.69 0.02 -7.19
C SER A 143 12.13 -0.43 -6.89
N ILE A 144 13.09 0.00 -7.69
CA ILE A 144 14.52 -0.28 -7.47
C ILE A 144 15.01 0.37 -6.17
N LEU A 145 14.62 1.61 -5.89
CA LEU A 145 15.00 2.30 -4.65
C LEU A 145 14.42 1.60 -3.42
N VAL A 146 13.15 1.22 -3.43
CA VAL A 146 12.54 0.46 -2.33
C VAL A 146 13.28 -0.86 -2.11
N PHE A 147 13.61 -1.57 -3.20
CA PHE A 147 14.37 -2.80 -3.13
C PHE A 147 15.78 -2.58 -2.54
N LEU A 148 16.51 -1.58 -3.04
CA LEU A 148 17.82 -1.24 -2.53
C LEU A 148 17.78 -0.88 -1.04
N PHE A 149 16.86 -0.01 -0.62
CA PHE A 149 16.72 0.40 0.78
C PHE A 149 16.35 -0.77 1.69
N ALA A 150 15.49 -1.69 1.22
CA ALA A 150 15.11 -2.87 1.99
C ALA A 150 16.28 -3.85 2.21
N PHE A 151 17.28 -3.90 1.30
CA PHE A 151 18.36 -4.89 1.35
C PHE A 151 19.74 -4.32 1.69
N THR A 152 20.00 -3.04 1.43
CA THR A 152 21.36 -2.46 1.50
C THR A 152 21.74 -2.05 2.92
N PHE A 153 20.82 -1.63 3.74
CA PHE A 153 21.11 -1.22 5.11
C PHE A 153 20.81 -2.35 6.11
N LYS A 154 21.79 -2.62 6.97
CA LYS A 154 21.95 -3.77 7.90
C LYS A 154 20.72 -4.22 8.74
N LYS A 155 19.58 -3.56 8.66
CA LYS A 155 18.43 -3.81 9.55
C LYS A 155 17.17 -4.31 8.88
N LYS A 156 17.15 -4.52 7.55
CA LYS A 156 15.90 -4.84 6.82
C LYS A 156 14.75 -3.86 7.15
N GLN A 157 15.07 -2.59 7.32
CA GLN A 157 14.15 -1.53 7.71
C GLN A 157 14.43 -0.32 6.82
N ILE A 158 13.38 0.38 6.43
CA ILE A 158 13.52 1.67 5.73
C ILE A 158 13.62 2.76 6.80
N ASP A 159 14.73 3.49 6.79
CA ASP A 159 14.98 4.59 7.72
C ASP A 159 14.23 5.86 7.27
N ARG A 160 14.13 6.84 8.19
CA ARG A 160 13.41 8.10 7.95
C ARG A 160 13.95 8.88 6.75
N ILE A 161 15.27 8.83 6.51
CA ILE A 161 15.92 9.54 5.40
C ILE A 161 15.51 8.89 4.07
N GLU A 162 15.54 7.58 4.00
CA GLU A 162 15.13 6.81 2.83
C GLU A 162 13.64 7.01 2.52
N GLY A 163 12.80 7.00 3.56
CA GLY A 163 11.38 7.33 3.44
C GLY A 163 11.16 8.76 2.94
N ALA A 164 11.91 9.74 3.45
CA ALA A 164 11.84 11.12 2.99
C ALA A 164 12.25 11.26 1.52
N LEU A 165 13.28 10.54 1.06
CA LEU A 165 13.71 10.51 -0.34
C LEU A 165 12.61 9.96 -1.26
N LEU A 166 11.92 8.88 -0.86
CA LEU A 166 10.80 8.33 -1.64
C LEU A 166 9.63 9.31 -1.72
N VAL A 167 9.31 10.01 -0.63
CA VAL A 167 8.27 11.06 -0.63
C VAL A 167 8.67 12.22 -1.54
N CYS A 168 9.92 12.67 -1.49
CA CYS A 168 10.43 13.71 -2.39
C CYS A 168 10.34 13.27 -3.86
N LEU A 169 10.67 12.03 -4.18
CA LEU A 169 10.54 11.47 -5.52
C LEU A 169 9.07 11.49 -5.98
N TYR A 170 8.14 11.12 -5.13
CA TYR A 170 6.71 11.17 -5.44
C TYR A 170 6.23 12.60 -5.69
N ILE A 171 6.61 13.56 -4.85
CA ILE A 171 6.26 14.98 -5.04
C ILE A 171 6.84 15.52 -6.35
N ALA A 172 8.08 15.16 -6.68
CA ALA A 172 8.70 15.53 -7.95
C ALA A 172 7.91 14.94 -9.14
N PHE A 173 7.57 13.66 -9.10
CA PHE A 173 6.76 12.99 -10.13
C PHE A 173 5.42 13.70 -10.34
N VAL A 174 4.66 13.94 -9.29
CA VAL A 174 3.36 14.63 -9.36
C VAL A 174 3.52 16.03 -9.95
N THR A 175 4.55 16.76 -9.51
CA THR A 175 4.82 18.11 -10.01
C THR A 175 5.15 18.13 -11.51
N LEU A 176 5.97 17.18 -11.98
CA LEU A 176 6.32 17.03 -13.40
C LEU A 176 5.10 16.64 -14.24
N THR A 177 4.29 15.72 -13.74
CA THR A 177 3.06 15.28 -14.41
C THR A 177 2.05 16.41 -14.55
N ILE A 178 1.86 17.24 -13.50
CA ILE A 178 0.99 18.42 -13.54
C ILE A 178 1.49 19.45 -14.56
N ARG A 179 2.82 19.62 -14.68
CA ARG A 179 3.42 20.53 -15.67
C ARG A 179 3.38 20.00 -17.11
N GLY A 180 2.91 18.79 -17.33
CA GLY A 180 2.77 18.20 -18.66
C GLY A 180 4.04 17.58 -19.24
N LEU A 181 5.08 17.43 -18.43
CA LEU A 181 6.34 16.77 -18.82
C LEU A 181 6.20 15.25 -18.83
#